data_ee20f9c4501cd1c9abe93a59aadb0b00
#
_entry.id   ee20f9c4501cd1c9abe93a59aadb0b00
#
_cell.length_a   1.000
_cell.length_b   1.000
_cell.length_c   1.000
_cell.angle_alpha   90.00
_cell.angle_beta   90.00
_cell.angle_gamma   90.00
#
_symmetry.space_group_name_H-M   'P 1'
#
loop_
_entity.id
_entity.type
_entity.pdbx_description
1 polymer ?
#
loop_
_entity_poly.entity_id
_entity_poly.type
_entity_poly.pdbx_seq_one_letter_code
_entity_poly.pdbx_strand_id
1 'polypeptide(L)'
;MWHELILQFFCQTEEVILLEGKTKQIFELVDEPGYVLVQSKDQITAGNAVRKDQMEGKAAIANKTTSCVFKLLQDAGFKTAFVRQHSETAFVASRCEMIPIEWVCRRIATGSFLKRNPGVKEGYRFTPLKMEMFFKDDANNDPQWSEEQLLAAGFELAGLTIGRCEVDIMSKSTVAIFEVLEKAWATQDCTLVDMKIEFGVNVTTKEIVLADVIDNDSWRLWPAGDRSQQKDKQVYRDLKEVTPEAMQMVKRNFEWVAERVKLLLESQAKGRVVVLMGSTSDVAHCEKIRKACGSYGIPCHLRVTSAHKGPDETLRIKAEYEGDGIPTIFVAVAGRSNGLGPVMSGNTAYPVINCPPITPDWGAQDIWSSLRMPSGLGCSTVLSPEAAAQFAAQILGLNDHLVWLKLRASMLNTWISLKQADKKLQECSL
;
A
#
# COMPACT_ATOMS: atom_id res chain seq x y z
N MET A 1 -31.26 42.08 -15.18
CA MET A 1 -29.95 42.55 -15.63
C MET A 1 -29.03 42.84 -14.43
N TRP A 2 -29.05 41.95 -13.41
CA TRP A 2 -28.16 41.98 -12.22
C TRP A 2 -27.86 40.57 -11.69
N HIS A 3 -28.02 39.53 -12.52
CA HIS A 3 -27.81 38.11 -12.09
C HIS A 3 -26.71 37.36 -12.84
N GLU A 4 -25.94 38.01 -13.72
CA GLU A 4 -24.89 37.39 -14.50
C GLU A 4 -23.47 37.91 -14.18
N LEU A 5 -23.30 38.69 -13.12
CA LEU A 5 -22.01 39.29 -12.76
C LEU A 5 -21.35 38.72 -11.50
N ILE A 6 -21.84 37.58 -10.95
CA ILE A 6 -21.33 36.97 -9.71
C ILE A 6 -20.54 35.65 -9.95
N LEU A 7 -20.38 35.21 -11.19
CA LEU A 7 -19.69 33.93 -11.50
C LEU A 7 -18.29 34.07 -12.14
N GLN A 8 -17.62 35.19 -11.93
CA GLN A 8 -16.23 35.38 -12.40
C GLN A 8 -15.28 35.97 -11.35
N PHE A 9 -15.48 35.66 -10.07
CA PHE A 9 -14.37 35.67 -9.10
C PHE A 9 -13.76 34.27 -9.08
N PHE A 10 -12.98 33.93 -10.11
CA PHE A 10 -11.90 33.00 -9.93
C PHE A 10 -10.95 33.66 -8.94
N CYS A 11 -10.94 33.18 -7.72
CA CYS A 11 -9.90 33.46 -6.75
C CYS A 11 -8.57 33.03 -7.43
N GLN A 12 -7.86 33.98 -8.02
CA GLN A 12 -6.44 33.82 -8.32
C GLN A 12 -5.76 33.80 -6.94
N THR A 13 -5.63 32.59 -6.36
CA THR A 13 -4.70 32.38 -5.26
C THR A 13 -3.34 32.78 -5.81
N GLU A 14 -2.68 33.77 -5.18
CA GLU A 14 -1.28 34.10 -5.49
C GLU A 14 -0.45 32.85 -5.14
N GLU A 15 -0.14 32.05 -6.15
CA GLU A 15 0.70 30.87 -6.03
C GLU A 15 2.16 31.33 -5.89
N VAL A 16 2.71 31.22 -4.69
CA VAL A 16 4.13 31.52 -4.43
C VAL A 16 4.94 30.27 -4.73
N ILE A 17 5.85 30.34 -5.69
CA ILE A 17 6.77 29.25 -6.00
C ILE A 17 7.74 29.04 -4.84
N LEU A 18 7.65 27.88 -4.17
CA LEU A 18 8.59 27.49 -3.11
C LEU A 18 9.83 26.79 -3.67
N LEU A 19 9.66 25.97 -4.70
CA LEU A 19 10.73 25.20 -5.31
C LEU A 19 10.45 24.93 -6.78
N GLU A 20 11.47 25.07 -7.61
CA GLU A 20 11.44 24.66 -9.00
C GLU A 20 12.43 23.51 -9.24
N GLY A 21 11.90 22.33 -9.49
CA GLY A 21 12.67 21.13 -9.83
C GLY A 21 12.75 20.87 -11.34
N LYS A 22 13.46 19.81 -11.71
CA LYS A 22 13.69 19.39 -13.12
C LYS A 22 12.39 19.06 -13.86
N THR A 23 11.43 18.41 -13.18
CA THR A 23 10.19 17.87 -13.77
C THR A 23 8.92 18.37 -13.08
N LYS A 24 9.04 19.19 -12.03
CA LYS A 24 7.91 19.69 -11.24
C LYS A 24 8.21 21.05 -10.63
N GLN A 25 7.15 21.76 -10.23
CA GLN A 25 7.17 22.98 -9.43
C GLN A 25 6.34 22.77 -8.18
N ILE A 26 6.73 23.37 -7.07
CA ILE A 26 6.01 23.33 -5.80
C ILE A 26 5.59 24.73 -5.44
N PHE A 27 4.29 24.93 -5.24
CA PHE A 27 3.69 26.21 -4.86
C PHE A 27 3.14 26.15 -3.44
N GLU A 28 3.25 27.23 -2.70
CA GLU A 28 2.56 27.38 -1.42
C GLU A 28 1.08 27.67 -1.68
N LEU A 29 0.20 27.00 -0.93
CA LEU A 29 -1.22 27.31 -0.93
C LEU A 29 -1.51 28.29 0.21
N VAL A 30 -1.61 29.58 -0.11
CA VAL A 30 -1.79 30.67 0.88
C VAL A 30 -3.08 30.46 1.68
N ASP A 31 -4.14 29.98 1.03
CA ASP A 31 -5.46 29.77 1.65
C ASP A 31 -5.53 28.43 2.43
N GLU A 32 -4.58 27.52 2.24
CA GLU A 32 -4.51 26.23 2.94
C GLU A 32 -3.12 26.06 3.60
N PRO A 33 -2.84 26.75 4.73
CA PRO A 33 -1.54 26.67 5.40
C PRO A 33 -1.16 25.23 5.78
N GLY A 34 0.06 24.85 5.51
CA GLY A 34 0.56 23.48 5.74
C GLY A 34 0.36 22.54 4.56
N TYR A 35 -0.18 23.02 3.44
CA TYR A 35 -0.28 22.29 2.18
C TYR A 35 0.47 22.99 1.06
N VAL A 36 0.82 22.22 0.05
CA VAL A 36 1.49 22.68 -1.16
C VAL A 36 0.83 22.09 -2.40
N LEU A 37 0.91 22.82 -3.51
CA LEU A 37 0.53 22.32 -4.82
C LEU A 37 1.79 21.81 -5.53
N VAL A 38 1.73 20.55 -5.97
CA VAL A 38 2.80 19.92 -6.76
C VAL A 38 2.34 19.88 -8.21
N GLN A 39 2.93 20.74 -9.04
CA GLN A 39 2.64 20.87 -10.47
C GLN A 39 3.68 20.12 -11.28
N SER A 40 3.26 19.12 -12.04
CA SER A 40 4.13 18.40 -12.98
C SER A 40 4.40 19.22 -14.24
N LYS A 41 5.58 19.00 -14.87
CA LYS A 41 5.99 19.65 -16.11
C LYS A 41 6.02 18.66 -17.29
N ASP A 42 5.76 19.15 -18.47
CA ASP A 42 5.91 18.41 -19.75
C ASP A 42 7.39 18.27 -20.13
N GLN A 43 8.20 17.77 -19.21
CA GLN A 43 9.64 17.65 -19.38
C GLN A 43 10.13 16.28 -18.98
N ILE A 44 10.97 15.66 -19.81
CA ILE A 44 11.69 14.43 -19.52
C ILE A 44 13.21 14.70 -19.52
N THR A 45 13.93 14.10 -18.57
CA THR A 45 15.36 14.31 -18.42
C THR A 45 16.12 12.99 -18.28
N ALA A 46 17.40 12.96 -18.69
CA ALA A 46 18.30 11.83 -18.41
C ALA A 46 19.71 12.36 -18.09
N GLY A 47 20.51 11.53 -17.37
CA GLY A 47 21.90 11.85 -17.03
C GLY A 47 22.04 13.17 -16.24
N ASN A 48 21.37 13.29 -15.08
CA ASN A 48 21.33 14.50 -14.26
C ASN A 48 20.94 15.77 -15.05
N ALA A 49 19.95 15.61 -15.96
CA ALA A 49 19.45 16.66 -16.86
C ALA A 49 20.45 17.14 -17.91
N VAL A 50 21.53 16.42 -18.19
CA VAL A 50 22.38 16.65 -19.36
C VAL A 50 21.56 16.53 -20.65
N ARG A 51 20.66 15.54 -20.72
CA ARG A 51 19.63 15.44 -21.77
C ARG A 51 18.28 15.87 -21.21
N LYS A 52 17.61 16.76 -21.92
CA LYS A 52 16.38 17.42 -21.51
C LYS A 52 15.52 17.67 -22.74
N ASP A 53 14.35 17.04 -22.80
CA ASP A 53 13.42 17.15 -23.91
C ASP A 53 12.01 17.49 -23.42
N GLN A 54 11.20 18.11 -24.28
CA GLN A 54 9.78 18.33 -24.05
C GLN A 54 8.98 17.11 -24.51
N MET A 55 8.00 16.71 -23.71
CA MET A 55 7.05 15.66 -24.06
C MET A 55 5.66 16.11 -23.68
N GLU A 56 4.94 16.67 -24.62
CA GLU A 56 3.57 17.16 -24.42
C GLU A 56 2.65 16.09 -23.82
N GLY A 57 1.95 16.46 -22.74
CA GLY A 57 1.06 15.57 -22.00
C GLY A 57 1.74 14.70 -20.94
N LYS A 58 3.08 14.73 -20.80
CA LYS A 58 3.79 13.99 -19.74
C LYS A 58 3.32 14.41 -18.35
N ALA A 59 3.06 15.70 -18.13
CA ALA A 59 2.60 16.20 -16.83
C ALA A 59 1.31 15.52 -16.40
N ALA A 60 0.34 15.40 -17.27
CA ALA A 60 -0.94 14.74 -16.98
C ALA A 60 -0.76 13.23 -16.72
N ILE A 61 0.06 12.56 -17.52
CA ILE A 61 0.37 11.14 -17.36
C ILE A 61 1.05 10.87 -16.01
N ALA A 62 2.08 11.66 -15.68
CA ALA A 62 2.83 11.53 -14.43
C ALA A 62 1.95 11.81 -13.20
N ASN A 63 1.14 12.87 -13.26
CA ASN A 63 0.22 13.22 -12.17
C ASN A 63 -0.85 12.15 -11.95
N LYS A 64 -1.44 11.61 -13.03
CA LYS A 64 -2.41 10.52 -12.96
C LYS A 64 -1.79 9.26 -12.34
N THR A 65 -0.60 8.86 -12.78
CA THR A 65 0.12 7.70 -12.25
C THR A 65 0.40 7.89 -10.77
N THR A 66 1.00 9.01 -10.38
CA THR A 66 1.32 9.35 -8.99
C THR A 66 0.07 9.36 -8.11
N SER A 67 -1.01 10.02 -8.55
CA SER A 67 -2.27 10.10 -7.78
C SER A 67 -2.89 8.72 -7.54
N CYS A 68 -2.91 7.84 -8.55
CA CYS A 68 -3.40 6.48 -8.40
C CYS A 68 -2.53 5.64 -7.46
N VAL A 69 -1.20 5.74 -7.56
CA VAL A 69 -0.27 5.01 -6.69
C VAL A 69 -0.43 5.46 -5.24
N PHE A 70 -0.44 6.77 -4.99
CA PHE A 70 -0.63 7.28 -3.63
C PHE A 70 -1.99 6.89 -3.05
N LYS A 71 -3.06 6.93 -3.86
CA LYS A 71 -4.37 6.46 -3.41
C LYS A 71 -4.35 4.99 -3.05
N LEU A 72 -3.73 4.13 -3.84
CA LEU A 72 -3.57 2.71 -3.53
C LEU A 72 -2.86 2.50 -2.19
N LEU A 73 -1.76 3.23 -1.96
CA LEU A 73 -0.97 3.14 -0.74
C LEU A 73 -1.73 3.67 0.49
N GLN A 74 -2.48 4.78 0.34
CA GLN A 74 -3.32 5.32 1.41
C GLN A 74 -4.48 4.39 1.76
N ASP A 75 -5.15 3.82 0.76
CA ASP A 75 -6.25 2.87 0.95
C ASP A 75 -5.76 1.56 1.61
N ALA A 76 -4.48 1.22 1.43
CA ALA A 76 -3.82 0.14 2.14
C ALA A 76 -3.46 0.51 3.60
N GLY A 77 -3.28 1.79 3.91
CA GLY A 77 -2.96 2.27 5.26
C GLY A 77 -1.54 2.84 5.43
N PHE A 78 -0.83 3.17 4.33
CA PHE A 78 0.45 3.86 4.39
C PHE A 78 0.26 5.36 4.57
N LYS A 79 1.15 5.99 5.34
CA LYS A 79 1.18 7.44 5.50
C LYS A 79 1.92 8.09 4.33
N THR A 80 1.26 9.00 3.65
CA THR A 80 1.83 9.73 2.49
C THR A 80 1.57 11.23 2.62
N ALA A 81 2.36 12.04 1.94
CA ALA A 81 2.14 13.47 1.84
C ALA A 81 0.97 13.82 0.90
N PHE A 82 0.61 12.95 -0.03
CA PHE A 82 -0.50 13.18 -0.98
C PHE A 82 -1.81 13.40 -0.25
N VAL A 83 -2.59 14.41 -0.68
CA VAL A 83 -3.91 14.73 -0.11
C VAL A 83 -5.01 14.45 -1.12
N ARG A 84 -4.94 15.10 -2.28
CA ARG A 84 -5.94 14.98 -3.35
C ARG A 84 -5.37 15.42 -4.70
N GLN A 85 -5.90 14.87 -5.76
CA GLN A 85 -5.67 15.43 -7.09
C GLN A 85 -6.33 16.80 -7.18
N HIS A 86 -5.62 17.80 -7.73
CA HIS A 86 -6.12 19.15 -7.91
C HIS A 86 -6.58 19.40 -9.35
N SER A 87 -5.74 19.06 -10.30
CA SER A 87 -6.00 19.17 -11.73
C SER A 87 -5.48 17.94 -12.49
N GLU A 88 -5.52 17.96 -13.80
CA GLU A 88 -4.91 16.89 -14.61
C GLU A 88 -3.40 16.81 -14.43
N THR A 89 -2.75 17.93 -14.13
CA THR A 89 -1.28 18.06 -14.05
C THR A 89 -0.75 18.34 -12.64
N ALA A 90 -1.63 18.50 -11.64
CA ALA A 90 -1.22 18.88 -10.29
C ALA A 90 -2.00 18.12 -9.20
N PHE A 91 -1.36 17.96 -8.05
CA PHE A 91 -1.98 17.44 -6.83
C PHE A 91 -1.61 18.29 -5.61
N VAL A 92 -2.48 18.26 -4.59
CA VAL A 92 -2.22 18.85 -3.29
C VAL A 92 -1.53 17.83 -2.40
N ALA A 93 -0.48 18.27 -1.70
CA ALA A 93 0.24 17.47 -0.72
C ALA A 93 0.41 18.24 0.59
N SER A 94 0.56 17.52 1.69
CA SER A 94 1.02 18.11 2.95
C SER A 94 2.44 18.66 2.78
N ARG A 95 2.69 19.85 3.32
CA ARG A 95 4.03 20.44 3.31
C ARG A 95 4.98 19.60 4.15
N CYS A 96 6.10 19.22 3.55
CA CYS A 96 7.14 18.42 4.20
C CYS A 96 8.51 19.09 4.04
N GLU A 97 9.36 18.94 5.05
CA GLU A 97 10.80 19.09 4.88
C GLU A 97 11.36 17.75 4.41
N MET A 98 11.93 17.74 3.19
CA MET A 98 12.37 16.51 2.54
C MET A 98 13.66 15.99 3.13
N ILE A 99 13.70 14.71 3.43
CA ILE A 99 14.92 13.99 3.80
C ILE A 99 15.73 13.79 2.51
N PRO A 100 16.99 14.30 2.44
CA PRO A 100 17.73 14.33 1.17
C PRO A 100 18.33 12.98 0.81
N ILE A 101 17.54 11.91 0.90
CA ILE A 101 17.92 10.51 0.60
C ILE A 101 16.92 9.89 -0.36
N GLU A 102 17.43 9.34 -1.44
CA GLU A 102 16.68 8.44 -2.30
C GLU A 102 16.81 7.00 -1.78
N TRP A 103 15.69 6.38 -1.49
CA TRP A 103 15.60 4.98 -1.08
C TRP A 103 15.31 4.12 -2.30
N VAL A 104 16.26 3.27 -2.66
CA VAL A 104 16.14 2.37 -3.82
C VAL A 104 15.98 0.94 -3.35
N CYS A 105 14.89 0.31 -3.79
CA CYS A 105 14.59 -1.08 -3.51
C CYS A 105 14.57 -1.89 -4.81
N ARG A 106 15.27 -3.05 -4.85
CA ARG A 106 15.42 -3.84 -6.07
C ARG A 106 15.05 -5.30 -5.85
N ARG A 107 14.24 -5.83 -6.76
CA ARG A 107 13.95 -7.25 -6.91
C ARG A 107 14.87 -7.92 -7.91
N ILE A 108 15.28 -7.19 -8.95
CA ILE A 108 16.09 -7.71 -10.06
C ILE A 108 17.29 -6.80 -10.29
N ALA A 109 18.46 -7.40 -10.49
CA ALA A 109 19.68 -6.67 -10.80
C ALA A 109 19.67 -6.18 -12.25
N THR A 110 19.72 -4.85 -12.43
CA THR A 110 19.84 -4.18 -13.74
C THR A 110 20.39 -2.76 -13.59
N GLY A 111 20.64 -2.09 -14.68
CA GLY A 111 20.99 -0.67 -14.73
C GLY A 111 22.25 -0.29 -13.96
N SER A 112 22.18 0.79 -13.17
CA SER A 112 23.34 1.30 -12.42
C SER A 112 23.87 0.36 -11.35
N PHE A 113 23.05 -0.57 -10.84
CA PHE A 113 23.52 -1.60 -9.91
C PHE A 113 24.63 -2.46 -10.51
N LEU A 114 24.44 -2.94 -11.74
CA LEU A 114 25.44 -3.79 -12.42
C LEU A 114 26.74 -3.05 -12.68
N LYS A 115 26.68 -1.74 -12.96
CA LYS A 115 27.89 -0.92 -13.16
C LYS A 115 28.74 -0.83 -11.89
N ARG A 116 28.10 -0.77 -10.72
CA ARG A 116 28.79 -0.72 -9.42
C ARG A 116 29.18 -2.09 -8.88
N ASN A 117 28.56 -3.16 -9.40
CA ASN A 117 28.77 -4.53 -8.93
C ASN A 117 29.15 -5.45 -10.11
N PRO A 118 30.37 -5.29 -10.66
CA PRO A 118 30.84 -6.12 -11.77
C PRO A 118 30.86 -7.59 -11.35
N GLY A 119 30.43 -8.49 -12.25
CA GLY A 119 30.32 -9.92 -11.98
C GLY A 119 28.91 -10.39 -11.58
N VAL A 120 28.02 -9.51 -11.15
CA VAL A 120 26.61 -9.86 -10.99
C VAL A 120 25.94 -9.88 -12.36
N LYS A 121 25.24 -10.98 -12.68
CA LYS A 121 24.53 -11.12 -13.96
C LYS A 121 23.25 -10.27 -13.97
N GLU A 122 22.94 -9.66 -15.11
CA GLU A 122 21.64 -9.03 -15.31
C GLU A 122 20.51 -10.05 -15.14
N GLY A 123 19.43 -9.63 -14.49
CA GLY A 123 18.31 -10.51 -14.18
C GLY A 123 18.47 -11.30 -12.87
N TYR A 124 19.60 -11.18 -12.15
CA TYR A 124 19.73 -11.80 -10.84
C TYR A 124 18.62 -11.31 -9.91
N ARG A 125 17.90 -12.26 -9.29
CA ARG A 125 16.77 -11.98 -8.40
C ARG A 125 17.24 -11.89 -6.95
N PHE A 126 16.99 -10.76 -6.33
CA PHE A 126 17.31 -10.56 -4.92
C PHE A 126 16.24 -11.17 -4.01
N THR A 127 16.68 -11.99 -3.04
CA THR A 127 15.86 -12.56 -1.96
C THR A 127 16.72 -12.65 -0.71
N PRO A 128 16.49 -11.79 0.30
CA PRO A 128 15.52 -10.68 0.36
C PRO A 128 15.79 -9.56 -0.64
N LEU A 129 14.89 -8.58 -0.71
CA LEU A 129 15.05 -7.39 -1.54
C LEU A 129 16.37 -6.66 -1.24
N LYS A 130 17.00 -6.12 -2.28
CA LYS A 130 18.21 -5.30 -2.14
C LYS A 130 17.82 -3.85 -1.89
N MET A 131 18.30 -3.31 -0.77
CA MET A 131 18.14 -1.89 -0.42
C MET A 131 19.42 -1.13 -0.67
N GLU A 132 19.28 0.08 -1.21
CA GLU A 132 20.37 1.06 -1.39
C GLU A 132 19.85 2.45 -1.03
N MET A 133 20.74 3.31 -0.57
CA MET A 133 20.46 4.72 -0.27
C MET A 133 21.40 5.60 -1.08
N PHE A 134 20.89 6.71 -1.61
CA PHE A 134 21.66 7.69 -2.35
C PHE A 134 21.39 9.08 -1.77
N PHE A 135 22.44 9.81 -1.45
CA PHE A 135 22.32 11.19 -1.01
C PHE A 135 22.09 12.09 -2.21
N LYS A 136 21.11 12.99 -2.11
CA LYS A 136 20.76 13.95 -3.18
C LYS A 136 21.80 15.04 -3.28
N ASP A 137 22.77 14.85 -4.15
CA ASP A 137 23.84 15.77 -4.46
C ASP A 137 24.14 15.70 -5.96
N ASP A 138 23.38 16.46 -6.73
CA ASP A 138 23.48 16.50 -8.21
C ASP A 138 24.92 16.80 -8.67
N ALA A 139 25.67 17.60 -7.91
CA ALA A 139 27.05 17.97 -8.25
C ALA A 139 28.01 16.78 -8.17
N ASN A 140 27.75 15.84 -7.28
CA ASN A 140 28.54 14.62 -7.07
C ASN A 140 27.84 13.36 -7.60
N ASN A 141 26.86 13.47 -8.51
CA ASN A 141 26.10 12.38 -9.11
C ASN A 141 25.39 11.48 -8.08
N ASP A 142 24.78 12.07 -7.06
CA ASP A 142 23.99 11.37 -6.04
C ASP A 142 24.72 10.15 -5.47
N PRO A 143 25.76 10.35 -4.62
CA PRO A 143 26.61 9.27 -4.12
C PRO A 143 25.82 8.27 -3.28
N GLN A 144 26.18 7.00 -3.40
CA GLN A 144 25.64 5.96 -2.52
C GLN A 144 26.11 6.19 -1.09
N TRP A 145 25.18 6.18 -0.13
CA TRP A 145 25.46 6.32 1.30
C TRP A 145 25.23 4.99 2.03
N SER A 146 26.01 4.77 3.07
CA SER A 146 25.72 3.77 4.07
C SER A 146 24.77 4.32 5.13
N GLU A 147 24.23 3.41 5.94
CA GLU A 147 23.39 3.77 7.07
C GLU A 147 24.15 4.61 8.12
N GLU A 148 25.43 4.30 8.33
CA GLU A 148 26.30 5.02 9.25
C GLU A 148 26.52 6.47 8.80
N GLN A 149 26.68 6.70 7.48
CA GLN A 149 26.78 8.07 6.93
C GLN A 149 25.48 8.85 7.15
N LEU A 150 24.32 8.24 6.93
CA LEU A 150 23.03 8.87 7.16
C LEU A 150 22.84 9.23 8.64
N LEU A 151 23.19 8.35 9.56
CA LEU A 151 23.10 8.58 11.00
C LEU A 151 24.08 9.69 11.45
N ALA A 152 25.32 9.67 10.92
CA ALA A 152 26.34 10.67 11.25
C ALA A 152 25.98 12.06 10.73
N ALA A 153 25.17 12.18 9.69
CA ALA A 153 24.74 13.47 9.14
C ALA A 153 23.84 14.26 10.12
N GLY A 154 23.14 13.56 11.03
CA GLY A 154 22.36 14.20 12.10
C GLY A 154 21.30 15.17 11.59
N PHE A 155 20.59 14.85 10.50
CA PHE A 155 19.57 15.75 9.93
C PHE A 155 18.50 16.09 10.96
N GLU A 156 18.21 17.38 11.08
CA GLU A 156 17.05 17.89 11.82
C GLU A 156 16.07 18.53 10.86
N LEU A 157 14.86 17.98 10.75
CA LEU A 157 13.86 18.38 9.79
C LEU A 157 12.51 18.55 10.50
N ALA A 158 11.91 19.70 10.32
CA ALA A 158 10.64 20.07 10.97
C ALA A 158 10.63 19.81 12.50
N GLY A 159 11.78 19.88 13.16
CA GLY A 159 11.94 19.61 14.60
C GLY A 159 12.04 18.11 14.95
N LEU A 160 12.24 17.24 13.97
CA LEU A 160 12.52 15.82 14.16
C LEU A 160 13.98 15.53 13.79
N THR A 161 14.74 14.95 14.72
CA THR A 161 16.09 14.44 14.45
C THR A 161 16.00 13.06 13.79
N ILE A 162 16.66 12.90 12.64
CA ILE A 162 16.73 11.64 11.91
C ILE A 162 17.79 10.74 12.52
N GLY A 163 17.36 9.92 13.48
CA GLY A 163 18.20 8.94 14.16
C GLY A 163 17.91 7.51 13.72
N ARG A 164 18.41 6.55 14.51
CA ARG A 164 18.27 5.11 14.24
C ARG A 164 16.79 4.69 14.06
N CYS A 165 15.90 5.18 14.91
CA CYS A 165 14.48 4.85 14.83
C CYS A 165 13.87 5.27 13.49
N GLU A 166 14.15 6.49 13.05
CA GLU A 166 13.64 7.08 11.82
C GLU A 166 14.20 6.35 10.57
N VAL A 167 15.50 6.04 10.58
CA VAL A 167 16.16 5.29 9.51
C VAL A 167 15.58 3.88 9.38
N ASP A 168 15.38 3.17 10.49
CA ASP A 168 14.75 1.85 10.52
C ASP A 168 13.31 1.90 9.97
N ILE A 169 12.53 2.94 10.34
CA ILE A 169 11.17 3.15 9.85
C ILE A 169 11.16 3.34 8.33
N MET A 170 12.02 4.22 7.79
CA MET A 170 12.10 4.46 6.35
C MET A 170 12.54 3.22 5.59
N SER A 171 13.52 2.48 6.10
CA SER A 171 14.01 1.23 5.51
C SER A 171 12.90 0.19 5.41
N LYS A 172 12.21 -0.10 6.52
CA LYS A 172 11.09 -1.07 6.52
C LYS A 172 9.89 -0.59 5.72
N SER A 173 9.59 0.70 5.74
CA SER A 173 8.52 1.28 4.92
C SER A 173 8.83 1.14 3.43
N THR A 174 10.07 1.36 3.01
CA THR A 174 10.49 1.18 1.60
C THR A 174 10.28 -0.25 1.14
N VAL A 175 10.70 -1.24 1.95
CA VAL A 175 10.48 -2.66 1.63
C VAL A 175 8.98 -2.96 1.52
N ALA A 176 8.18 -2.52 2.49
CA ALA A 176 6.74 -2.78 2.50
C ALA A 176 6.02 -2.13 1.31
N ILE A 177 6.36 -0.88 0.97
CA ILE A 177 5.81 -0.16 -0.19
C ILE A 177 6.18 -0.88 -1.49
N PHE A 178 7.44 -1.32 -1.61
CA PHE A 178 7.86 -2.10 -2.78
C PHE A 178 7.07 -3.39 -2.92
N GLU A 179 6.95 -4.19 -1.86
CA GLU A 179 6.19 -5.46 -1.86
C GLU A 179 4.71 -5.26 -2.22
N VAL A 180 4.11 -4.18 -1.73
CA VAL A 180 2.73 -3.79 -2.05
C VAL A 180 2.58 -3.47 -3.54
N LEU A 181 3.47 -2.65 -4.09
CA LEU A 181 3.43 -2.30 -5.51
C LEU A 181 3.81 -3.49 -6.40
N GLU A 182 4.78 -4.33 -5.98
CA GLU A 182 5.13 -5.58 -6.67
C GLU A 182 3.91 -6.51 -6.77
N LYS A 183 3.18 -6.69 -5.66
CA LYS A 183 1.96 -7.51 -5.61
C LYS A 183 0.84 -6.93 -6.49
N ALA A 184 0.66 -5.62 -6.46
CA ALA A 184 -0.34 -4.96 -7.27
C ALA A 184 -0.02 -5.06 -8.77
N TRP A 185 1.20 -4.75 -9.20
CA TRP A 185 1.62 -4.86 -10.59
C TRP A 185 1.58 -6.30 -11.13
N ALA A 186 1.83 -7.29 -10.27
CA ALA A 186 1.70 -8.71 -10.64
C ALA A 186 0.28 -9.07 -11.12
N THR A 187 -0.77 -8.36 -10.67
CA THR A 187 -2.15 -8.55 -11.15
C THR A 187 -2.34 -8.12 -12.62
N GLN A 188 -1.41 -7.32 -13.13
CA GLN A 188 -1.38 -6.84 -14.51
C GLN A 188 -0.31 -7.55 -15.36
N ASP A 189 0.14 -8.74 -14.90
CA ASP A 189 1.25 -9.49 -15.52
C ASP A 189 2.48 -8.61 -15.78
N CYS A 190 2.82 -7.76 -14.79
CA CYS A 190 3.93 -6.82 -14.88
C CYS A 190 4.87 -6.99 -13.69
N THR A 191 6.16 -7.15 -13.97
CA THR A 191 7.20 -7.26 -12.95
C THR A 191 7.70 -5.87 -12.56
N LEU A 192 7.56 -5.51 -11.28
CA LEU A 192 8.26 -4.38 -10.69
C LEU A 192 9.71 -4.80 -10.40
N VAL A 193 10.63 -4.23 -11.17
CA VAL A 193 12.06 -4.61 -11.13
C VAL A 193 12.81 -3.92 -10.00
N ASP A 194 12.68 -2.60 -9.95
CA ASP A 194 13.18 -1.75 -8.88
C ASP A 194 12.35 -0.48 -8.77
N MET A 195 12.55 0.25 -7.68
CA MET A 195 11.82 1.48 -7.37
C MET A 195 12.69 2.41 -6.53
N LYS A 196 12.57 3.72 -6.78
CA LYS A 196 13.11 4.81 -5.98
C LYS A 196 11.96 5.57 -5.32
N ILE A 197 12.05 5.80 -4.02
CA ILE A 197 11.10 6.64 -3.27
C ILE A 197 11.84 7.59 -2.33
N GLU A 198 11.12 8.61 -1.89
CA GLU A 198 11.64 9.63 -0.98
C GLU A 198 10.67 9.86 0.18
N PHE A 199 11.21 10.26 1.31
CA PHE A 199 10.45 10.59 2.50
C PHE A 199 10.63 12.05 2.89
N GLY A 200 9.63 12.61 3.54
CA GLY A 200 9.69 13.92 4.16
C GLY A 200 9.13 13.88 5.57
N VAL A 201 9.49 14.86 6.36
CA VAL A 201 8.88 15.11 7.67
C VAL A 201 7.77 16.12 7.49
N ASN A 202 6.54 15.73 7.77
CA ASN A 202 5.38 16.62 7.70
C ASN A 202 5.55 17.77 8.71
N VAL A 203 5.49 19.02 8.24
CA VAL A 203 5.76 20.20 9.09
C VAL A 203 4.72 20.39 10.20
N THR A 204 3.52 19.83 10.05
CA THR A 204 2.42 19.94 11.03
C THR A 204 2.45 18.79 12.04
N THR A 205 2.48 17.54 11.55
CA THR A 205 2.37 16.34 12.40
C THR A 205 3.71 15.86 12.93
N LYS A 206 4.83 16.32 12.37
CA LYS A 206 6.21 15.89 12.67
C LYS A 206 6.43 14.40 12.40
N GLU A 207 5.59 13.80 11.57
CA GLU A 207 5.70 12.40 11.18
C GLU A 207 6.45 12.24 9.86
N ILE A 208 7.20 11.14 9.74
CA ILE A 208 7.80 10.73 8.48
C ILE A 208 6.69 10.17 7.59
N VAL A 209 6.59 10.70 6.38
CA VAL A 209 5.61 10.29 5.38
C VAL A 209 6.29 10.03 4.04
N LEU A 210 5.75 9.10 3.26
CA LEU A 210 6.13 8.94 1.87
C LEU A 210 5.76 10.20 1.10
N ALA A 211 6.72 10.77 0.40
CA ALA A 211 6.57 12.04 -0.30
C ALA A 211 7.11 11.95 -1.73
N ASP A 212 7.32 13.10 -2.37
CA ASP A 212 7.72 13.22 -3.77
C ASP A 212 6.66 12.63 -4.72
N VAL A 213 7.05 12.01 -5.80
CA VAL A 213 6.19 11.37 -6.81
C VAL A 213 6.60 9.91 -7.02
N ILE A 214 5.64 9.08 -7.40
CA ILE A 214 5.88 7.73 -7.89
C ILE A 214 5.24 7.60 -9.27
N ASP A 215 6.06 7.67 -10.29
CA ASP A 215 5.67 7.60 -11.69
C ASP A 215 6.69 6.82 -12.53
N ASN A 216 6.63 6.95 -13.84
CA ASN A 216 7.54 6.28 -14.76
C ASN A 216 9.03 6.64 -14.57
N ASP A 217 9.32 7.73 -13.86
CA ASP A 217 10.68 8.13 -13.51
C ASP A 217 11.21 7.42 -12.26
N SER A 218 10.29 6.84 -11.46
CA SER A 218 10.58 6.29 -10.13
C SER A 218 10.85 4.78 -10.13
N TRP A 219 10.46 4.04 -11.16
CA TRP A 219 10.54 2.58 -11.19
C TRP A 219 10.96 2.02 -12.55
N ARG A 220 11.23 0.70 -12.56
CA ARG A 220 11.31 -0.11 -13.77
C ARG A 220 10.20 -1.15 -13.76
N LEU A 221 9.45 -1.19 -14.86
CA LEU A 221 8.31 -2.08 -15.07
C LEU A 221 8.52 -2.91 -16.35
N TRP A 222 8.53 -4.24 -16.18
CA TRP A 222 8.67 -5.18 -17.28
C TRP A 222 7.40 -6.03 -17.45
N PRO A 223 6.55 -5.75 -18.44
CA PRO A 223 5.43 -6.64 -18.78
C PRO A 223 5.91 -8.06 -19.05
N ALA A 224 5.17 -9.07 -18.55
CA ALA A 224 5.51 -10.49 -18.59
C ALA A 224 6.94 -10.82 -18.08
N GLY A 225 7.56 -9.92 -17.32
CA GLY A 225 8.96 -10.05 -16.90
C GLY A 225 9.98 -9.86 -18.02
N ASP A 226 9.57 -9.42 -19.20
CA ASP A 226 10.42 -9.24 -20.38
C ASP A 226 10.96 -7.81 -20.46
N ARG A 227 12.28 -7.66 -20.29
CA ARG A 227 12.97 -6.37 -20.42
C ARG A 227 12.73 -5.69 -21.76
N SER A 228 12.61 -6.43 -22.85
CA SER A 228 12.40 -5.84 -24.18
C SER A 228 11.09 -5.06 -24.29
N GLN A 229 10.13 -5.35 -23.39
CA GLN A 229 8.83 -4.70 -23.31
C GLN A 229 8.75 -3.61 -22.23
N GLN A 230 9.88 -3.21 -21.63
CA GLN A 230 9.92 -2.22 -20.55
C GLN A 230 9.08 -0.98 -20.85
N LYS A 231 8.36 -0.46 -19.83
CA LYS A 231 7.40 0.63 -19.94
C LYS A 231 7.78 1.87 -19.12
N ASP A 232 9.01 1.92 -18.66
CA ASP A 232 9.55 2.96 -17.77
C ASP A 232 10.48 3.93 -18.52
N LYS A 233 11.04 4.88 -17.79
CA LYS A 233 11.97 5.91 -18.33
C LYS A 233 13.26 5.34 -18.92
N GLN A 234 13.60 4.07 -18.66
CA GLN A 234 14.79 3.46 -19.26
C GLN A 234 14.71 3.43 -20.79
N VAL A 235 13.50 3.31 -21.35
CA VAL A 235 13.28 3.41 -22.79
C VAL A 235 13.83 4.72 -23.35
N TYR A 236 13.56 5.86 -22.67
CA TYR A 236 14.11 7.15 -23.05
C TYR A 236 15.62 7.25 -22.85
N ARG A 237 16.14 6.67 -21.75
CA ARG A 237 17.59 6.65 -21.49
C ARG A 237 18.38 5.86 -22.53
N ASP A 238 17.79 4.79 -23.09
CA ASP A 238 18.39 3.88 -24.06
C ASP A 238 18.34 4.44 -25.51
N LEU A 239 17.62 5.54 -25.76
CA LEU A 239 17.56 6.18 -27.07
C LEU A 239 18.94 6.70 -27.47
N LYS A 240 19.42 6.30 -28.65
CA LYS A 240 20.65 6.85 -29.25
C LYS A 240 20.43 8.26 -29.78
N GLU A 241 19.25 8.50 -30.36
CA GLU A 241 18.82 9.77 -30.92
C GLU A 241 17.37 10.05 -30.52
N VAL A 242 17.06 11.30 -30.23
CA VAL A 242 15.72 11.75 -29.86
C VAL A 242 15.00 12.22 -31.11
N THR A 243 14.22 11.34 -31.74
CA THR A 243 13.36 11.68 -32.88
C THR A 243 11.91 11.84 -32.41
N PRO A 244 11.04 12.52 -33.17
CA PRO A 244 9.60 12.63 -32.86
C PRO A 244 8.95 11.26 -32.70
N GLU A 245 9.28 10.27 -33.52
CA GLU A 245 8.75 8.90 -33.46
C GLU A 245 9.20 8.18 -32.21
N ALA A 246 10.48 8.35 -31.80
CA ALA A 246 11.02 7.76 -30.57
C ALA A 246 10.33 8.38 -29.33
N MET A 247 10.12 9.69 -29.31
CA MET A 247 9.39 10.37 -28.25
C MET A 247 7.93 9.93 -28.17
N GLN A 248 7.28 9.73 -29.31
CA GLN A 248 5.92 9.20 -29.36
C GLN A 248 5.83 7.76 -28.83
N MET A 249 6.85 6.95 -29.06
CA MET A 249 6.95 5.60 -28.48
C MET A 249 7.09 5.67 -26.94
N VAL A 250 7.96 6.53 -26.41
CA VAL A 250 8.13 6.75 -24.98
C VAL A 250 6.81 7.21 -24.35
N LYS A 251 6.13 8.17 -24.97
CA LYS A 251 4.82 8.66 -24.50
C LYS A 251 3.79 7.53 -24.42
N ARG A 252 3.66 6.71 -25.49
CA ARG A 252 2.74 5.55 -25.49
C ARG A 252 3.04 4.55 -24.39
N ASN A 253 4.31 4.34 -24.04
CA ASN A 253 4.69 3.49 -22.93
C ASN A 253 4.23 4.07 -21.58
N PHE A 254 4.36 5.38 -21.41
CA PHE A 254 3.91 6.07 -20.19
C PHE A 254 2.37 6.09 -20.08
N GLU A 255 1.67 6.30 -21.17
CA GLU A 255 0.20 6.20 -21.26
C GLU A 255 -0.28 4.78 -20.89
N TRP A 256 0.41 3.74 -21.40
CA TRP A 256 0.12 2.34 -21.04
C TRP A 256 0.17 2.10 -19.53
N VAL A 257 1.17 2.67 -18.84
CA VAL A 257 1.28 2.58 -17.38
C VAL A 257 0.14 3.34 -16.70
N ALA A 258 -0.14 4.58 -17.12
CA ALA A 258 -1.20 5.42 -16.56
C ALA A 258 -2.62 4.86 -16.75
N GLU A 259 -2.84 4.02 -17.75
CA GLU A 259 -4.09 3.29 -17.94
C GLU A 259 -4.19 2.11 -16.99
N ARG A 260 -3.11 1.33 -16.84
CA ARG A 260 -3.10 0.12 -16.01
C ARG A 260 -3.05 0.41 -14.52
N VAL A 261 -2.40 1.50 -14.10
CA VAL A 261 -2.34 1.86 -12.67
C VAL A 261 -3.72 2.03 -12.04
N LYS A 262 -4.74 2.42 -12.80
CA LYS A 262 -6.13 2.48 -12.33
C LYS A 262 -6.66 1.10 -11.94
N LEU A 263 -6.28 0.07 -12.70
CA LEU A 263 -6.73 -1.31 -12.47
C LEU A 263 -6.16 -1.90 -11.18
N LEU A 264 -5.05 -1.32 -10.66
CA LEU A 264 -4.47 -1.73 -9.37
C LEU A 264 -5.40 -1.39 -8.20
N LEU A 265 -6.30 -0.44 -8.36
CA LEU A 265 -7.28 -0.02 -7.36
C LEU A 265 -8.51 -0.95 -7.30
N GLU A 266 -8.59 -1.93 -8.19
CA GLU A 266 -9.72 -2.83 -8.32
C GLU A 266 -9.29 -4.28 -8.06
N SER A 267 -10.08 -5.01 -7.28
CA SER A 267 -9.92 -6.46 -7.13
C SER A 267 -11.03 -7.20 -7.88
N GLN A 268 -10.61 -8.22 -8.63
CA GLN A 268 -11.54 -9.12 -9.32
C GLN A 268 -11.96 -10.31 -8.44
N ALA A 269 -11.18 -10.63 -7.41
CA ALA A 269 -11.38 -11.79 -6.54
C ALA A 269 -11.99 -11.41 -5.17
N LYS A 270 -13.07 -10.62 -5.18
CA LYS A 270 -13.73 -10.15 -3.96
C LYS A 270 -14.38 -11.30 -3.20
N GLY A 271 -13.85 -11.62 -2.02
CA GLY A 271 -14.44 -12.58 -1.10
C GLY A 271 -15.23 -11.90 0.02
N ARG A 272 -15.86 -12.71 0.88
CA ARG A 272 -16.60 -12.24 2.06
C ARG A 272 -16.39 -13.15 3.26
N VAL A 273 -16.77 -12.65 4.43
CA VAL A 273 -16.89 -13.42 5.66
C VAL A 273 -18.37 -13.54 6.02
N VAL A 274 -18.78 -14.72 6.42
CA VAL A 274 -20.13 -14.98 6.96
C VAL A 274 -19.97 -15.49 8.38
N VAL A 275 -20.41 -14.68 9.35
CA VAL A 275 -20.42 -15.04 10.76
C VAL A 275 -21.73 -15.68 11.12
N LEU A 276 -21.67 -16.92 11.56
CA LEU A 276 -22.82 -17.67 12.07
C LEU A 276 -22.77 -17.68 13.58
N MET A 277 -23.80 -17.13 14.24
CA MET A 277 -23.89 -17.12 15.70
C MET A 277 -24.98 -18.06 16.19
N GLY A 278 -24.71 -18.82 17.23
CA GLY A 278 -25.66 -19.77 17.83
C GLY A 278 -26.78 -19.12 18.64
N SER A 279 -26.58 -17.85 19.02
CA SER A 279 -27.52 -17.07 19.81
C SER A 279 -27.35 -15.58 19.57
N THR A 280 -28.45 -14.81 19.69
CA THR A 280 -28.39 -13.33 19.61
C THR A 280 -27.63 -12.71 20.79
N SER A 281 -27.37 -13.46 21.89
CA SER A 281 -26.49 -13.03 22.97
C SER A 281 -25.04 -12.76 22.53
N ASP A 282 -24.65 -13.32 21.39
CA ASP A 282 -23.28 -13.25 20.87
C ASP A 282 -23.08 -12.11 19.87
N VAL A 283 -24.10 -11.29 19.62
CA VAL A 283 -24.08 -10.18 18.64
C VAL A 283 -22.90 -9.24 18.91
N ALA A 284 -22.64 -8.86 20.16
CA ALA A 284 -21.55 -7.95 20.49
C ALA A 284 -20.16 -8.53 20.12
N HIS A 285 -19.98 -9.85 20.26
CA HIS A 285 -18.77 -10.55 19.83
C HIS A 285 -18.66 -10.57 18.29
N CYS A 286 -19.75 -10.86 17.59
CA CYS A 286 -19.81 -10.90 16.14
C CYS A 286 -19.59 -9.51 15.49
N GLU A 287 -20.07 -8.44 16.14
CA GLU A 287 -19.84 -7.05 15.68
C GLU A 287 -18.35 -6.66 15.70
N LYS A 288 -17.57 -7.16 16.66
CA LYS A 288 -16.11 -6.97 16.67
C LYS A 288 -15.46 -7.64 15.44
N ILE A 289 -15.91 -8.85 15.10
CA ILE A 289 -15.44 -9.54 13.87
C ILE A 289 -15.79 -8.71 12.64
N ARG A 290 -17.06 -8.27 12.53
CA ARG A 290 -17.54 -7.46 11.40
C ARG A 290 -16.75 -6.16 11.24
N LYS A 291 -16.53 -5.44 12.32
CA LYS A 291 -15.72 -4.21 12.34
C LYS A 291 -14.28 -4.46 11.88
N ALA A 292 -13.66 -5.53 12.38
CA ALA A 292 -12.31 -5.91 12.00
C ALA A 292 -12.22 -6.34 10.52
N CYS A 293 -13.19 -7.09 9.99
CA CYS A 293 -13.28 -7.40 8.56
C CYS A 293 -13.36 -6.11 7.71
N GLY A 294 -14.14 -5.13 8.16
CA GLY A 294 -14.28 -3.84 7.50
C GLY A 294 -12.96 -3.09 7.36
N SER A 295 -12.04 -3.18 8.33
CA SER A 295 -10.72 -2.55 8.25
C SER A 295 -9.86 -3.14 7.12
N TYR A 296 -10.09 -4.39 6.74
CA TYR A 296 -9.46 -5.03 5.58
C TYR A 296 -10.27 -4.86 4.28
N GLY A 297 -11.41 -4.16 4.33
CA GLY A 297 -12.30 -3.98 3.18
C GLY A 297 -13.10 -5.22 2.80
N ILE A 298 -13.25 -6.18 3.72
CA ILE A 298 -13.94 -7.45 3.51
C ILE A 298 -15.41 -7.30 3.93
N PRO A 299 -16.39 -7.54 3.03
CA PRO A 299 -17.80 -7.64 3.40
C PRO A 299 -18.01 -8.74 4.45
N CYS A 300 -18.77 -8.43 5.49
CA CYS A 300 -19.03 -9.36 6.59
C CYS A 300 -20.52 -9.41 6.91
N HIS A 301 -21.14 -10.59 6.75
CA HIS A 301 -22.56 -10.83 7.01
C HIS A 301 -22.73 -11.55 8.33
N LEU A 302 -23.67 -11.11 9.14
CA LEU A 302 -24.01 -11.76 10.42
C LEU A 302 -25.34 -12.54 10.25
N ARG A 303 -25.31 -13.82 10.64
CA ARG A 303 -26.49 -14.70 10.59
C ARG A 303 -26.65 -15.41 11.92
N VAL A 304 -27.88 -15.72 12.29
CA VAL A 304 -28.20 -16.47 13.52
C VAL A 304 -28.75 -17.82 13.13
N THR A 305 -28.14 -18.88 13.66
CA THR A 305 -28.61 -20.27 13.48
C THR A 305 -28.03 -21.17 14.55
N SER A 306 -28.72 -22.26 14.88
CA SER A 306 -28.26 -23.23 15.86
C SER A 306 -28.17 -24.61 15.23
N ALA A 307 -26.95 -25.14 15.13
CA ALA A 307 -26.75 -26.49 14.62
C ALA A 307 -27.41 -27.60 15.47
N HIS A 308 -27.67 -27.34 16.76
CA HIS A 308 -28.36 -28.28 17.63
C HIS A 308 -29.89 -28.22 17.51
N LYS A 309 -30.45 -27.02 17.21
CA LYS A 309 -31.91 -26.80 17.27
C LYS A 309 -32.55 -26.71 15.89
N GLY A 310 -31.79 -26.40 14.87
CA GLY A 310 -32.21 -26.20 13.47
C GLY A 310 -31.07 -26.50 12.51
N PRO A 311 -30.59 -27.75 12.44
CA PRO A 311 -29.50 -28.12 11.55
C PRO A 311 -29.85 -27.93 10.08
N ASP A 312 -31.07 -28.11 9.70
CA ASP A 312 -31.63 -27.84 8.35
C ASP A 312 -31.48 -26.39 7.95
N GLU A 313 -31.82 -25.45 8.85
CA GLU A 313 -31.68 -24.02 8.62
C GLU A 313 -30.19 -23.62 8.54
N THR A 314 -29.33 -24.22 9.35
CA THR A 314 -27.87 -24.00 9.27
C THR A 314 -27.35 -24.39 7.88
N LEU A 315 -27.75 -25.53 7.37
CA LEU A 315 -27.34 -26.01 6.05
C LEU A 315 -28.01 -25.22 4.91
N ARG A 316 -29.22 -24.72 5.10
CA ARG A 316 -29.88 -23.82 4.14
C ARG A 316 -29.12 -22.50 4.00
N ILE A 317 -28.74 -21.87 5.13
CA ILE A 317 -27.93 -20.65 5.13
C ILE A 317 -26.58 -20.91 4.44
N LYS A 318 -25.93 -22.03 4.74
CA LYS A 318 -24.68 -22.41 4.07
C LYS A 318 -24.87 -22.47 2.55
N ALA A 319 -25.90 -23.16 2.08
CA ALA A 319 -26.17 -23.32 0.66
C ALA A 319 -26.48 -22.00 -0.05
N GLU A 320 -27.14 -21.06 0.63
CA GLU A 320 -27.39 -19.70 0.14
C GLU A 320 -26.08 -18.99 -0.25
N TYR A 321 -25.04 -19.11 0.59
CA TYR A 321 -23.74 -18.47 0.36
C TYR A 321 -22.80 -19.27 -0.57
N GLU A 322 -23.00 -20.56 -0.72
CA GLU A 322 -22.23 -21.35 -1.69
C GLU A 322 -22.79 -21.22 -3.11
N GLY A 323 -24.10 -20.97 -3.23
CA GLY A 323 -24.79 -20.98 -4.52
C GLY A 323 -24.47 -19.80 -5.44
N ASP A 324 -23.92 -18.71 -4.92
CA ASP A 324 -23.59 -17.51 -5.70
C ASP A 324 -22.13 -17.47 -6.21
N GLY A 325 -21.31 -18.44 -5.80
CA GLY A 325 -19.93 -18.59 -6.27
C GLY A 325 -18.95 -17.56 -5.71
N ILE A 326 -19.35 -16.70 -4.75
CA ILE A 326 -18.45 -15.73 -4.13
C ILE A 326 -17.56 -16.44 -3.11
N PRO A 327 -16.22 -16.29 -3.17
CA PRO A 327 -15.30 -16.85 -2.17
C PRO A 327 -15.73 -16.46 -0.76
N THR A 328 -16.05 -17.44 0.07
CA THR A 328 -16.66 -17.23 1.38
C THR A 328 -15.84 -17.92 2.47
N ILE A 329 -15.66 -17.24 3.59
CA ILE A 329 -15.10 -17.81 4.82
C ILE A 329 -16.21 -17.78 5.86
N PHE A 330 -16.51 -18.92 6.45
CA PHE A 330 -17.46 -19.03 7.54
C PHE A 330 -16.76 -18.87 8.88
N VAL A 331 -17.32 -18.05 9.75
CA VAL A 331 -16.86 -17.91 11.14
C VAL A 331 -17.99 -18.39 12.07
N ALA A 332 -17.75 -19.46 12.77
CA ALA A 332 -18.71 -20.01 13.73
C ALA A 332 -18.49 -19.42 15.13
N VAL A 333 -19.48 -18.68 15.61
CA VAL A 333 -19.51 -18.10 16.96
C VAL A 333 -20.51 -18.90 17.79
N ALA A 334 -19.99 -19.88 18.54
CA ALA A 334 -20.79 -20.73 19.41
C ALA A 334 -19.99 -20.98 20.70
N GLY A 335 -20.61 -20.61 21.81
CA GLY A 335 -20.12 -20.92 23.17
C GLY A 335 -20.61 -22.26 23.68
N ARG A 336 -20.20 -22.63 24.89
CA ARG A 336 -20.56 -23.86 25.62
C ARG A 336 -20.29 -25.14 24.83
N SER A 337 -21.14 -25.50 23.87
CA SER A 337 -21.00 -26.65 22.99
C SER A 337 -21.04 -26.19 21.55
N ASN A 338 -19.87 -26.14 20.90
CA ASN A 338 -19.75 -25.71 19.52
C ASN A 338 -20.14 -26.84 18.54
N GLY A 339 -21.43 -27.04 18.32
CA GLY A 339 -21.92 -27.89 17.23
C GLY A 339 -21.86 -27.21 15.87
N LEU A 340 -21.82 -25.87 15.85
CA LEU A 340 -21.93 -25.07 14.61
C LEU A 340 -20.69 -25.22 13.71
N GLY A 341 -19.51 -25.10 14.28
CA GLY A 341 -18.24 -25.26 13.56
C GLY A 341 -18.08 -26.62 12.91
N PRO A 342 -18.25 -27.75 13.65
CA PRO A 342 -18.16 -29.09 13.07
C PRO A 342 -19.22 -29.35 11.99
N VAL A 343 -20.46 -28.92 12.20
CA VAL A 343 -21.53 -29.09 11.19
C VAL A 343 -21.20 -28.31 9.92
N MET A 344 -20.73 -27.08 10.06
CA MET A 344 -20.28 -26.30 8.90
C MET A 344 -19.09 -26.97 8.21
N SER A 345 -18.04 -27.30 8.94
CA SER A 345 -16.80 -27.87 8.37
C SER A 345 -17.02 -29.22 7.68
N GLY A 346 -17.97 -30.03 8.19
CA GLY A 346 -18.30 -31.32 7.58
C GLY A 346 -19.20 -31.23 6.34
N ASN A 347 -19.74 -30.03 6.04
CA ASN A 347 -20.74 -29.86 4.98
C ASN A 347 -20.37 -28.75 3.96
N THR A 348 -19.20 -28.12 4.08
CA THR A 348 -18.72 -27.10 3.14
C THR A 348 -17.29 -27.37 2.71
N ALA A 349 -16.94 -26.97 1.49
CA ALA A 349 -15.55 -26.92 1.02
C ALA A 349 -14.88 -25.58 1.33
N TYR A 350 -15.63 -24.57 1.81
CA TYR A 350 -15.08 -23.29 2.21
C TYR A 350 -14.41 -23.36 3.60
N PRO A 351 -13.41 -22.49 3.89
CA PRO A 351 -12.78 -22.43 5.20
C PRO A 351 -13.79 -22.13 6.31
N VAL A 352 -13.63 -22.80 7.45
CA VAL A 352 -14.43 -22.58 8.66
C VAL A 352 -13.49 -22.22 9.83
N ILE A 353 -13.79 -21.12 10.50
CA ILE A 353 -13.07 -20.62 11.66
C ILE A 353 -14.01 -20.63 12.85
N ASN A 354 -13.65 -21.33 13.94
CA ASN A 354 -14.32 -21.21 15.21
C ASN A 354 -13.80 -19.95 15.93
N CYS A 355 -14.69 -19.09 16.36
CA CYS A 355 -14.37 -17.94 17.21
C CYS A 355 -15.33 -17.89 18.40
N PRO A 356 -15.20 -18.81 19.36
CA PRO A 356 -16.14 -18.94 20.45
C PRO A 356 -16.08 -17.71 21.38
N PRO A 357 -17.24 -17.18 21.84
CA PRO A 357 -17.27 -16.18 22.88
C PRO A 357 -16.85 -16.82 24.22
N ILE A 358 -15.75 -16.33 24.78
CA ILE A 358 -15.26 -16.80 26.07
C ILE A 358 -15.88 -15.94 27.18
N THR A 359 -16.57 -16.57 28.11
CA THR A 359 -17.13 -15.91 29.26
C THR A 359 -16.31 -16.26 30.54
N PRO A 360 -16.32 -15.40 31.56
CA PRO A 360 -15.60 -15.71 32.85
C PRO A 360 -16.03 -17.00 33.50
N ASP A 361 -17.30 -17.37 33.37
CA ASP A 361 -17.89 -18.49 34.08
C ASP A 361 -17.50 -19.86 33.52
N TRP A 362 -17.35 -19.98 32.17
CA TRP A 362 -17.19 -21.27 31.50
C TRP A 362 -16.07 -21.32 30.44
N GLY A 363 -15.36 -20.22 30.21
CA GLY A 363 -14.45 -20.09 29.09
C GLY A 363 -13.42 -21.20 28.95
N ALA A 364 -12.84 -21.63 30.06
CA ALA A 364 -11.81 -22.67 30.08
C ALA A 364 -12.35 -24.09 29.71
N GLN A 365 -13.60 -24.38 30.02
CA GLN A 365 -14.26 -25.64 29.67
C GLN A 365 -14.87 -25.63 28.28
N ASP A 366 -15.52 -24.53 27.94
CA ASP A 366 -16.25 -24.38 26.66
C ASP A 366 -15.35 -24.43 25.42
N ILE A 367 -14.09 -23.98 25.55
CA ILE A 367 -13.15 -23.99 24.44
C ILE A 367 -12.88 -25.38 23.87
N TRP A 368 -12.94 -26.44 24.71
CA TRP A 368 -12.68 -27.81 24.28
C TRP A 368 -13.63 -28.28 23.21
N SER A 369 -14.88 -27.80 23.17
CA SER A 369 -15.84 -28.10 22.12
C SER A 369 -15.47 -27.52 20.75
N SER A 370 -14.60 -26.52 20.71
CA SER A 370 -14.05 -25.93 19.49
C SER A 370 -12.69 -26.51 19.09
N LEU A 371 -11.98 -27.17 20.02
CA LEU A 371 -10.63 -27.71 19.78
C LEU A 371 -10.67 -29.22 19.47
N ARG A 372 -11.58 -29.98 20.09
CA ARG A 372 -11.68 -31.45 19.96
C ARG A 372 -12.67 -31.80 18.86
N MET A 373 -12.18 -31.77 17.62
CA MET A 373 -12.99 -32.10 16.45
C MET A 373 -12.86 -33.58 16.07
N PRO A 374 -13.91 -34.21 15.57
CA PRO A 374 -13.84 -35.53 14.89
C PRO A 374 -12.85 -35.53 13.74
N SER A 375 -12.30 -36.69 13.41
CA SER A 375 -11.43 -36.83 12.22
C SER A 375 -12.15 -36.43 10.93
N GLY A 376 -11.43 -35.77 10.01
CA GLY A 376 -11.96 -35.31 8.73
C GLY A 376 -12.62 -33.91 8.77
N LEU A 377 -12.62 -33.23 9.89
CA LEU A 377 -13.11 -31.85 10.03
C LEU A 377 -11.94 -30.90 10.15
N GLY A 378 -11.82 -29.97 9.20
CA GLY A 378 -10.70 -29.03 9.07
C GLY A 378 -11.03 -27.60 9.51
N CYS A 379 -11.67 -27.38 10.65
CA CYS A 379 -11.88 -26.03 11.15
C CYS A 379 -10.77 -25.59 12.11
N SER A 380 -10.29 -24.34 11.94
CA SER A 380 -9.36 -23.69 12.86
C SER A 380 -10.12 -23.05 14.03
N THR A 381 -9.44 -22.82 15.15
CA THR A 381 -10.01 -22.11 16.32
C THR A 381 -9.16 -20.88 16.63
N VAL A 382 -9.78 -19.71 16.62
CA VAL A 382 -9.17 -18.42 16.90
C VAL A 382 -10.03 -17.67 17.93
N LEU A 383 -9.46 -17.32 19.08
CA LEU A 383 -10.26 -16.85 20.22
C LEU A 383 -10.61 -15.35 20.14
N SER A 384 -9.70 -14.52 19.60
CA SER A 384 -9.97 -13.08 19.45
C SER A 384 -10.79 -12.81 18.20
N PRO A 385 -11.86 -12.02 18.30
CA PRO A 385 -12.63 -11.57 17.13
C PRO A 385 -11.77 -10.89 16.05
N GLU A 386 -10.84 -10.03 16.47
CA GLU A 386 -9.94 -9.32 15.59
C GLU A 386 -8.96 -10.26 14.88
N ALA A 387 -8.45 -11.26 15.62
CA ALA A 387 -7.57 -12.27 15.05
C ALA A 387 -8.31 -13.24 14.11
N ALA A 388 -9.58 -13.55 14.36
CA ALA A 388 -10.41 -14.34 13.45
C ALA A 388 -10.63 -13.60 12.13
N ALA A 389 -10.91 -12.30 12.18
CA ALA A 389 -11.01 -11.45 11.01
C ALA A 389 -9.67 -11.34 10.25
N GLN A 390 -8.55 -11.20 10.97
CA GLN A 390 -7.21 -11.17 10.37
C GLN A 390 -6.87 -12.49 9.68
N PHE A 391 -7.19 -13.63 10.30
CA PHE A 391 -6.95 -14.94 9.70
C PHE A 391 -7.81 -15.15 8.45
N ALA A 392 -9.09 -14.72 8.47
CA ALA A 392 -9.93 -14.70 7.29
C ALA A 392 -9.35 -13.80 6.18
N ALA A 393 -8.84 -12.61 6.56
CA ALA A 393 -8.17 -11.72 5.62
C ALA A 393 -6.90 -12.34 5.01
N GLN A 394 -6.11 -13.09 5.79
CA GLN A 394 -4.94 -13.81 5.27
C GLN A 394 -5.32 -14.85 4.22
N ILE A 395 -6.43 -15.57 4.42
CA ILE A 395 -6.93 -16.54 3.44
C ILE A 395 -7.42 -15.84 2.16
N LEU A 396 -8.27 -14.81 2.30
CA LEU A 396 -8.77 -14.05 1.13
C LEU A 396 -7.66 -13.30 0.40
N GLY A 397 -6.67 -12.78 1.12
CA GLY A 397 -5.52 -12.08 0.58
C GLY A 397 -4.61 -12.93 -0.31
N LEU A 398 -4.75 -14.25 -0.32
CA LEU A 398 -4.06 -15.11 -1.30
C LEU A 398 -4.47 -14.77 -2.73
N ASN A 399 -5.74 -14.41 -2.95
CA ASN A 399 -6.31 -14.12 -4.27
C ASN A 399 -6.78 -12.66 -4.42
N ASP A 400 -6.97 -11.92 -3.33
CA ASP A 400 -7.34 -10.51 -3.34
C ASP A 400 -6.15 -9.65 -2.92
N HIS A 401 -5.51 -9.00 -3.90
CA HIS A 401 -4.34 -8.18 -3.64
C HIS A 401 -4.66 -6.98 -2.72
N LEU A 402 -5.85 -6.36 -2.81
CA LEU A 402 -6.22 -5.22 -1.98
C LEU A 402 -6.33 -5.61 -0.49
N VAL A 403 -6.83 -6.79 -0.18
CA VAL A 403 -6.82 -7.34 1.18
C VAL A 403 -5.39 -7.60 1.64
N TRP A 404 -4.56 -8.18 0.77
CA TRP A 404 -3.15 -8.44 1.07
C TRP A 404 -2.37 -7.14 1.36
N LEU A 405 -2.61 -6.08 0.56
CA LEU A 405 -1.98 -4.77 0.77
C LEU A 405 -2.29 -4.21 2.16
N LYS A 406 -3.56 -4.29 2.59
CA LYS A 406 -3.99 -3.81 3.91
C LYS A 406 -3.37 -4.62 5.05
N LEU A 407 -3.28 -5.93 4.90
CA LEU A 407 -2.56 -6.78 5.86
C LEU A 407 -1.09 -6.36 5.98
N ARG A 408 -0.42 -6.14 4.84
CA ARG A 408 0.99 -5.77 4.83
C ARG A 408 1.24 -4.40 5.47
N ALA A 409 0.39 -3.43 5.18
CA ALA A 409 0.45 -2.10 5.81
C ALA A 409 0.15 -2.16 7.31
N SER A 410 -0.84 -2.95 7.73
CA SER A 410 -1.18 -3.14 9.15
C SER A 410 -0.01 -3.73 9.94
N MET A 411 0.69 -4.72 9.39
CA MET A 411 1.90 -5.30 10.01
C MET A 411 3.01 -4.25 10.18
N LEU A 412 3.25 -3.44 9.16
CA LEU A 412 4.23 -2.35 9.22
C LEU A 412 3.84 -1.32 10.29
N ASN A 413 2.60 -0.86 10.28
CA ASN A 413 2.12 0.16 11.21
C ASN A 413 2.20 -0.30 12.67
N THR A 414 1.91 -1.58 12.94
CA THR A 414 2.08 -2.19 14.26
C THR A 414 3.56 -2.14 14.70
N TRP A 415 4.46 -2.53 13.80
CA TRP A 415 5.90 -2.48 14.09
C TRP A 415 6.39 -1.04 14.33
N ILE A 416 5.96 -0.07 13.50
CA ILE A 416 6.30 1.35 13.67
C ILE A 416 5.83 1.86 15.03
N SER A 417 4.60 1.54 15.42
CA SER A 417 4.02 1.94 16.71
C SER A 417 4.83 1.43 17.89
N LEU A 418 5.25 0.16 17.84
CA LEU A 418 6.11 -0.44 18.88
C LEU A 418 7.48 0.23 18.92
N LYS A 419 8.10 0.47 17.76
CA LYS A 419 9.41 1.12 17.67
C LYS A 419 9.39 2.55 18.24
N GLN A 420 8.33 3.31 17.92
CA GLN A 420 8.15 4.67 18.42
C GLN A 420 7.83 4.70 19.92
N ALA A 421 7.07 3.72 20.43
CA ALA A 421 6.78 3.60 21.85
C ALA A 421 8.05 3.29 22.66
N ASP A 422 8.90 2.38 22.16
CA ASP A 422 10.18 2.05 22.77
C ASP A 422 11.11 3.30 22.84
N LYS A 423 11.23 4.04 21.74
CA LYS A 423 12.00 5.30 21.69
C LYS A 423 11.52 6.28 22.77
N LYS A 424 10.20 6.50 22.89
CA LYS A 424 9.64 7.40 23.90
C LYS A 424 9.96 6.96 25.32
N LEU A 425 9.91 5.66 25.61
CA LEU A 425 10.24 5.14 26.95
C LEU A 425 11.72 5.36 27.27
N GLN A 426 12.62 5.18 26.30
CA GLN A 426 14.05 5.45 26.50
C GLN A 426 14.31 6.93 26.78
N GLU A 427 13.66 7.83 26.04
CA GLU A 427 13.77 9.29 26.23
C GLU A 427 13.21 9.77 27.57
N CYS A 428 12.16 9.11 28.11
CA CYS A 428 11.58 9.42 29.41
C CYS A 428 12.39 8.85 30.59
N SER A 429 13.32 7.94 30.35
CA SER A 429 14.13 7.27 31.37
C SER A 429 15.48 7.96 31.59
N LEU A 430 15.78 8.99 30.82
CA LEU A 430 16.96 9.87 30.92
C LEU A 430 16.56 11.18 31.59
#